data_b45151e089fee967fd0ac3ae77d4b527
#
_entry.id   b45151e089fee967fd0ac3ae77d4b527
#
_cell.length_a   1.000
_cell.length_b   1.000
_cell.length_c   1.000
_cell.angle_alpha   90.00
_cell.angle_beta   90.00
_cell.angle_gamma   90.00
#
_symmetry.space_group_name_H-M   'P 1'
#
loop_
_entity.id
_entity.type
_entity.pdbx_description
1 polymer ?
#
loop_
_entity_poly.entity_id
_entity_poly.type
_entity_poly.pdbx_seq_one_letter_code
_entity_poly.pdbx_strand_id
1 'polypeptide(L)'
;MIDRLQRFAFAGIAFLAVAPLCADAGEMTMMSFNVRIGCGMHDPFMLPEGGLGHLPQCAEVIKSVNPDWVAIQEIDRCSLRVGHVDQTAELAKMCGLYGTFVKKVDRPDGDYGLAILSREKPLNVSKILMPGASHTRCVEILEFRDYYVACTHFPLKDHFCEIAADIVRLNLADRDKPVFLAGDFNSTPDTKAVAILKKDFTILSDVTQNTYPADKPDRCIDYIMVDTKHADKVKVLSRKVIAAPDATDHCALVVKVRTDELRF
;
A
#
# COMPACT_ATOMS: atom_id res chain seq x y z
N MET A 1 74.51 -10.11 3.89
CA MET A 1 74.04 -10.06 3.62
C MET A 1 72.70 -10.71 3.70
N ILE A 2 71.90 -10.61 4.61
CA ILE A 2 70.73 -11.43 4.90
C ILE A 2 69.48 -10.67 4.60
N ASP A 3 68.72 -11.17 3.65
CA ASP A 3 67.43 -10.76 3.22
C ASP A 3 66.37 -10.76 4.36
N ARG A 4 65.65 -9.66 4.56
CA ARG A 4 64.45 -9.60 5.40
C ARG A 4 63.25 -9.50 4.49
N LEU A 5 62.61 -10.63 4.23
CA LEU A 5 61.26 -10.72 3.66
C LEU A 5 60.23 -10.24 4.67
N GLN A 6 59.64 -9.07 4.43
CA GLN A 6 58.44 -8.61 5.15
C GLN A 6 57.23 -9.37 4.61
N ARG A 7 56.59 -10.15 5.48
CA ARG A 7 55.31 -10.79 5.21
C ARG A 7 54.19 -9.77 5.47
N PHE A 8 53.51 -9.35 4.44
CA PHE A 8 52.25 -8.62 4.55
C PHE A 8 51.14 -9.62 4.89
N ALA A 9 50.55 -9.47 6.07
CA ALA A 9 49.35 -10.20 6.44
C ALA A 9 48.16 -9.45 5.84
N PHE A 10 47.47 -10.08 4.88
CA PHE A 10 46.17 -9.63 4.41
C PHE A 10 45.11 -9.96 5.47
N ALA A 11 44.59 -8.95 6.17
CA ALA A 11 43.40 -9.09 6.99
C ALA A 11 42.19 -9.22 6.05
N GLY A 12 41.65 -10.41 5.92
CA GLY A 12 40.41 -10.66 5.21
C GLY A 12 39.26 -10.04 5.96
N ILE A 13 38.61 -9.04 5.35
CA ILE A 13 37.35 -8.51 5.82
C ILE A 13 36.28 -9.56 5.50
N ALA A 14 35.82 -10.27 6.51
CA ALA A 14 34.64 -11.13 6.39
C ALA A 14 33.42 -10.27 6.21
N PHE A 15 32.86 -10.22 5.01
CA PHE A 15 31.52 -9.76 4.77
C PHE A 15 30.56 -10.77 5.43
N LEU A 16 30.00 -10.40 6.57
CA LEU A 16 28.83 -11.04 7.10
C LEU A 16 27.68 -10.77 6.13
N ALA A 17 27.37 -11.72 5.27
CA ALA A 17 26.15 -11.73 4.51
C ALA A 17 25.01 -11.85 5.53
N VAL A 18 24.28 -10.77 5.74
CA VAL A 18 22.98 -10.82 6.42
C VAL A 18 22.10 -11.63 5.49
N ALA A 19 21.89 -12.90 5.85
CA ALA A 19 20.90 -13.72 5.15
C ALA A 19 19.55 -12.99 5.23
N PRO A 20 18.81 -12.83 4.12
CA PRO A 20 17.45 -12.35 4.20
C PRO A 20 16.70 -13.28 5.14
N LEU A 21 16.00 -12.73 6.15
CA LEU A 21 15.03 -13.51 6.90
C LEU A 21 14.05 -14.07 5.86
N CYS A 22 14.16 -15.37 5.61
CA CYS A 22 13.15 -16.06 4.82
C CYS A 22 11.82 -15.86 5.54
N ALA A 23 10.90 -15.12 4.94
CA ALA A 23 9.50 -15.17 5.35
C ALA A 23 9.10 -16.64 5.35
N ASP A 24 8.44 -17.11 6.41
CA ASP A 24 7.94 -18.48 6.48
C ASP A 24 7.12 -18.73 5.20
N ALA A 25 7.52 -19.77 4.44
CA ALA A 25 6.84 -20.13 3.20
C ALA A 25 5.33 -20.26 3.47
N GLY A 26 4.52 -19.40 2.83
CA GLY A 26 3.08 -19.41 2.97
C GLY A 26 2.45 -18.29 3.82
N GLU A 27 3.18 -17.42 4.50
CA GLU A 27 2.61 -16.29 5.24
C GLU A 27 2.89 -14.96 4.55
N MET A 28 1.88 -14.06 4.48
CA MET A 28 1.98 -12.72 3.92
C MET A 28 1.34 -11.69 4.85
N THR A 29 2.02 -10.61 5.10
CA THR A 29 1.52 -9.44 5.83
C THR A 29 1.21 -8.31 4.85
N MET A 30 -0.05 -7.93 4.79
CA MET A 30 -0.60 -6.93 3.90
C MET A 30 -1.00 -5.68 4.67
N MET A 31 -0.82 -4.51 4.06
CA MET A 31 -1.18 -3.24 4.68
C MET A 31 -1.88 -2.32 3.67
N SER A 32 -2.86 -1.53 4.14
CA SER A 32 -3.42 -0.38 3.42
C SER A 32 -3.25 0.86 4.28
N PHE A 33 -2.80 1.97 3.68
CA PHE A 33 -2.53 3.18 4.43
C PHE A 33 -2.71 4.44 3.56
N ASN A 34 -3.76 5.20 3.81
CA ASN A 34 -3.91 6.53 3.25
C ASN A 34 -2.99 7.49 4.02
N VAL A 35 -2.00 8.08 3.33
CA VAL A 35 -0.95 8.91 3.96
C VAL A 35 -1.22 10.40 3.85
N ARG A 36 -2.35 10.81 3.27
CA ARG A 36 -2.78 12.22 3.16
C ARG A 36 -1.65 13.14 2.69
N ILE A 37 -0.91 12.73 1.66
CA ILE A 37 0.30 13.42 1.14
C ILE A 37 1.35 13.78 2.20
N GLY A 38 1.37 13.09 3.34
CA GLY A 38 2.27 13.42 4.45
C GLY A 38 1.90 14.69 5.21
N CYS A 39 0.66 15.16 5.14
CA CYS A 39 0.23 16.37 5.83
C CYS A 39 -0.16 16.16 7.30
N GLY A 40 -0.15 14.93 7.81
CA GLY A 40 -0.67 14.69 9.15
C GLY A 40 -2.19 14.90 9.22
N MET A 41 -2.78 14.74 10.40
CA MET A 41 -4.24 14.79 10.54
C MET A 41 -4.81 16.22 10.48
N HIS A 42 -4.13 17.18 11.07
CA HIS A 42 -4.64 18.54 11.29
C HIS A 42 -3.97 19.61 10.44
N ASP A 43 -2.92 19.27 9.73
CA ASP A 43 -2.13 20.23 8.96
C ASP A 43 -2.82 20.61 7.63
N PRO A 44 -2.51 21.80 7.11
CA PRO A 44 -2.97 22.21 5.78
C PRO A 44 -2.48 21.25 4.71
N PHE A 45 -3.24 21.13 3.63
CA PHE A 45 -2.93 20.23 2.50
C PHE A 45 -1.78 20.81 1.63
N MET A 46 -0.71 21.26 2.30
CA MET A 46 0.48 21.86 1.70
C MET A 46 1.66 21.73 2.68
N LEU A 47 2.75 21.16 2.21
CA LEU A 47 4.00 21.03 2.97
C LEU A 47 4.97 22.18 2.65
N PRO A 48 5.86 22.56 3.56
CA PRO A 48 6.93 23.51 3.25
C PRO A 48 7.88 22.96 2.18
N GLU A 49 8.60 23.83 1.49
CA GLU A 49 9.54 23.47 0.43
C GLU A 49 10.59 22.45 0.94
N GLY A 50 10.81 21.39 0.15
CA GLY A 50 11.72 20.29 0.51
C GLY A 50 11.26 19.46 1.71
N GLY A 51 10.05 19.72 2.22
CA GLY A 51 9.53 19.05 3.41
C GLY A 51 8.94 17.69 3.13
N LEU A 52 9.34 16.70 3.92
CA LEU A 52 8.73 15.38 3.93
C LEU A 52 7.43 15.34 4.75
N GLY A 53 7.13 16.44 5.49
CA GLY A 53 6.00 16.49 6.41
C GLY A 53 6.02 15.32 7.39
N HIS A 54 4.92 14.58 7.47
CA HIS A 54 4.75 13.40 8.32
C HIS A 54 5.07 12.06 7.60
N LEU A 55 5.70 12.07 6.41
CA LEU A 55 6.16 10.82 5.78
C LEU A 55 7.11 9.99 6.65
N PRO A 56 8.04 10.57 7.45
CA PRO A 56 8.83 9.79 8.39
C PRO A 56 7.97 9.03 9.42
N GLN A 57 6.92 9.64 9.94
CA GLN A 57 5.97 8.99 10.86
C GLN A 57 5.19 7.87 10.14
N CYS A 58 4.75 8.09 8.90
CA CYS A 58 4.17 7.04 8.08
C CYS A 58 5.15 5.87 7.88
N ALA A 59 6.43 6.17 7.60
CA ALA A 59 7.46 5.15 7.46
C ALA A 59 7.68 4.35 8.77
N GLU A 60 7.65 5.00 9.95
CA GLU A 60 7.75 4.30 11.22
C GLU A 60 6.58 3.32 11.44
N VAL A 61 5.35 3.73 11.09
CA VAL A 61 4.18 2.83 11.13
C VAL A 61 4.39 1.63 10.21
N ILE A 62 4.79 1.86 8.96
CA ILE A 62 5.05 0.79 7.99
C ILE A 62 6.16 -0.15 8.49
N LYS A 63 7.29 0.38 8.98
CA LYS A 63 8.40 -0.42 9.52
C LYS A 63 8.00 -1.24 10.74
N SER A 64 7.14 -0.70 11.61
CA SER A 64 6.65 -1.42 12.79
C SER A 64 5.82 -2.66 12.44
N VAL A 65 5.12 -2.64 11.31
CA VAL A 65 4.35 -3.75 10.75
C VAL A 65 5.24 -4.71 9.98
N ASN A 66 6.26 -4.17 9.26
CA ASN A 66 7.15 -4.91 8.39
C ASN A 66 6.39 -5.73 7.33
N PRO A 67 5.50 -5.10 6.53
CA PRO A 67 4.63 -5.80 5.59
C PRO A 67 5.39 -6.33 4.37
N ASP A 68 4.82 -7.32 3.69
CA ASP A 68 5.31 -7.78 2.40
C ASP A 68 4.94 -6.80 1.30
N TRP A 69 3.79 -6.15 1.44
CA TRP A 69 3.40 -5.01 0.63
C TRP A 69 2.45 -4.07 1.39
N VAL A 70 2.45 -2.81 0.99
CA VAL A 70 1.54 -1.77 1.47
C VAL A 70 0.95 -0.98 0.32
N ALA A 71 -0.39 -0.92 0.26
CA ALA A 71 -1.15 -0.07 -0.64
C ALA A 71 -1.26 1.34 -0.05
N ILE A 72 -0.76 2.34 -0.75
CA ILE A 72 -0.70 3.73 -0.31
C ILE A 72 -1.69 4.56 -1.13
N GLN A 73 -2.54 5.31 -0.43
CA GLN A 73 -3.44 6.28 -1.03
C GLN A 73 -2.98 7.69 -0.67
N GLU A 74 -3.37 8.66 -1.50
CA GLU A 74 -3.05 10.08 -1.34
C GLU A 74 -1.55 10.36 -1.25
N ILE A 75 -0.83 10.06 -2.31
CA ILE A 75 0.60 10.31 -2.40
C ILE A 75 0.90 11.19 -3.63
N ASP A 76 1.83 12.13 -3.48
CA ASP A 76 2.25 13.04 -4.55
C ASP A 76 3.64 12.67 -5.08
N ARG A 77 3.85 13.02 -6.35
CA ARG A 77 5.15 12.95 -6.99
C ARG A 77 5.54 14.30 -7.56
N CYS A 78 6.56 14.93 -6.96
CA CYS A 78 7.19 16.17 -7.41
C CYS A 78 6.24 17.37 -7.53
N SER A 79 5.10 17.40 -6.81
CA SER A 79 4.20 18.55 -6.83
C SER A 79 4.69 19.68 -5.93
N LEU A 80 4.29 20.91 -6.25
CA LEU A 80 4.64 22.10 -5.46
C LEU A 80 4.17 21.98 -4.00
N ARG A 81 2.96 21.45 -3.79
CA ARG A 81 2.38 21.34 -2.42
C ARG A 81 3.13 20.38 -1.50
N VAL A 82 4.00 19.53 -2.04
CA VAL A 82 4.89 18.64 -1.27
C VAL A 82 6.36 19.00 -1.50
N GLY A 83 6.65 20.29 -1.83
CA GLY A 83 8.01 20.77 -2.00
C GLY A 83 8.82 20.05 -3.07
N HIS A 84 8.17 19.61 -4.16
CA HIS A 84 8.76 18.87 -5.29
C HIS A 84 9.38 17.52 -4.92
N VAL A 85 9.03 16.95 -3.78
CA VAL A 85 9.51 15.64 -3.35
C VAL A 85 8.78 14.52 -4.12
N ASP A 86 9.50 13.49 -4.55
CA ASP A 86 8.93 12.20 -4.92
C ASP A 86 8.65 11.41 -3.64
N GLN A 87 7.43 11.57 -3.11
CA GLN A 87 7.04 10.95 -1.83
C GLN A 87 7.09 9.42 -1.87
N THR A 88 6.80 8.82 -3.03
CA THR A 88 6.89 7.35 -3.18
C THR A 88 8.33 6.88 -3.07
N ALA A 89 9.27 7.54 -3.75
CA ALA A 89 10.68 7.18 -3.70
C ALA A 89 11.25 7.35 -2.29
N GLU A 90 10.92 8.46 -1.60
CA GLU A 90 11.39 8.68 -0.24
C GLU A 90 10.81 7.69 0.76
N LEU A 91 9.49 7.39 0.67
CA LEU A 91 8.84 6.43 1.56
C LEU A 91 9.39 5.00 1.34
N ALA A 92 9.57 4.60 0.08
CA ALA A 92 10.17 3.32 -0.29
C ALA A 92 11.60 3.19 0.27
N LYS A 93 12.43 4.23 0.14
CA LYS A 93 13.78 4.30 0.68
C LYS A 93 13.80 4.19 2.20
N MET A 94 12.93 4.94 2.90
CA MET A 94 12.83 4.89 4.37
C MET A 94 12.40 3.50 4.88
N CYS A 95 11.57 2.79 4.11
CA CYS A 95 11.07 1.46 4.48
C CYS A 95 11.94 0.30 3.97
N GLY A 96 12.89 0.54 3.07
CA GLY A 96 13.70 -0.50 2.43
C GLY A 96 12.88 -1.39 1.49
N LEU A 97 11.87 -0.84 0.82
CA LEU A 97 10.94 -1.52 -0.09
C LEU A 97 11.09 -1.01 -1.53
N TYR A 98 10.63 -1.78 -2.51
CA TYR A 98 10.42 -1.30 -3.87
C TYR A 98 9.16 -0.44 -3.90
N GLY A 99 9.23 0.74 -4.52
CA GLY A 99 8.10 1.64 -4.69
C GLY A 99 7.62 1.68 -6.14
N THR A 100 6.33 1.59 -6.36
CA THR A 100 5.67 1.88 -7.63
C THR A 100 4.70 3.04 -7.45
N PHE A 101 4.46 3.81 -8.50
CA PHE A 101 3.55 4.94 -8.48
C PHE A 101 2.72 4.97 -9.75
N VAL A 102 1.42 5.15 -9.60
CA VAL A 102 0.52 5.43 -10.72
C VAL A 102 -0.22 6.75 -10.49
N LYS A 103 -0.10 7.60 -11.47
CA LYS A 103 -0.77 8.89 -11.49
C LYS A 103 -2.28 8.71 -11.76
N LYS A 104 -3.12 9.33 -10.93
CA LYS A 104 -4.58 9.45 -11.14
C LYS A 104 -4.99 10.84 -11.63
N VAL A 105 -4.24 11.88 -11.26
CA VAL A 105 -4.52 13.28 -11.61
C VAL A 105 -3.25 13.93 -12.13
N ASP A 106 -3.36 14.61 -13.29
CA ASP A 106 -2.35 15.55 -13.75
C ASP A 106 -2.49 16.86 -12.99
N ARG A 107 -1.41 17.28 -12.35
CA ARG A 107 -1.31 18.62 -11.78
C ARG A 107 -0.32 19.43 -12.63
N PRO A 108 -0.52 20.74 -12.74
CA PRO A 108 0.42 21.60 -13.48
C PRO A 108 1.87 21.55 -12.97
N ASP A 109 2.04 21.14 -11.72
CA ASP A 109 3.26 21.19 -10.95
C ASP A 109 3.75 19.81 -10.45
N GLY A 110 3.17 18.73 -10.95
CA GLY A 110 3.53 17.35 -10.54
C GLY A 110 2.36 16.38 -10.67
N ASP A 111 2.44 15.24 -10.00
CA ASP A 111 1.45 14.18 -10.09
C ASP A 111 0.84 13.85 -8.71
N TYR A 112 -0.43 13.48 -8.69
CA TYR A 112 -1.14 12.94 -7.53
C TYR A 112 -1.69 11.57 -7.86
N GLY A 113 -1.46 10.57 -6.97
CA GLY A 113 -1.75 9.20 -7.34
C GLY A 113 -1.92 8.22 -6.19
N LEU A 114 -1.58 7.00 -6.54
CA LEU A 114 -1.47 5.84 -5.67
C LEU A 114 -0.05 5.31 -5.74
N ALA A 115 0.35 4.58 -4.69
CA ALA A 115 1.59 3.82 -4.70
C ALA A 115 1.38 2.46 -4.05
N ILE A 116 2.21 1.49 -4.45
CA ILE A 116 2.37 0.25 -3.71
C ILE A 116 3.85 0.12 -3.39
N LEU A 117 4.15 -0.11 -2.11
CA LEU A 117 5.49 -0.50 -1.70
C LEU A 117 5.50 -2.01 -1.44
N SER A 118 6.52 -2.72 -1.91
CA SER A 118 6.63 -4.17 -1.79
C SER A 118 8.05 -4.65 -1.54
N ARG A 119 8.20 -5.79 -0.86
CA ARG A 119 9.51 -6.43 -0.68
C ARG A 119 10.05 -6.98 -1.99
N GLU A 120 9.17 -7.57 -2.78
CA GLU A 120 9.50 -8.13 -4.08
C GLU A 120 9.28 -7.09 -5.17
N LYS A 121 10.17 -7.06 -6.15
CA LYS A 121 9.99 -6.24 -7.34
C LYS A 121 8.88 -6.83 -8.22
N PRO A 122 7.84 -6.06 -8.58
CA PRO A 122 6.77 -6.58 -9.43
C PRO A 122 7.28 -6.90 -10.84
N LEU A 123 6.66 -7.89 -11.47
CA LEU A 123 6.91 -8.27 -12.87
C LEU A 123 6.31 -7.24 -13.84
N ASN A 124 5.15 -6.67 -13.47
CA ASN A 124 4.44 -5.68 -14.27
C ASN A 124 3.69 -4.69 -13.38
N VAL A 125 3.51 -3.47 -13.90
CA VAL A 125 2.72 -2.40 -13.27
C VAL A 125 1.73 -1.89 -14.30
N SER A 126 0.45 -1.87 -13.94
CA SER A 126 -0.61 -1.36 -14.79
C SER A 126 -1.64 -0.57 -13.99
N LYS A 127 -2.52 0.15 -14.67
CA LYS A 127 -3.61 0.89 -14.02
C LYS A 127 -4.90 0.83 -14.82
N ILE A 128 -6.02 0.94 -14.12
CA ILE A 128 -7.36 1.09 -14.68
C ILE A 128 -7.88 2.45 -14.23
N LEU A 129 -8.36 3.27 -15.17
CA LEU A 129 -8.96 4.56 -14.84
C LEU A 129 -10.44 4.39 -14.46
N MET A 130 -10.88 5.18 -13.50
CA MET A 130 -12.26 5.22 -13.02
C MET A 130 -12.77 6.66 -12.97
N PRO A 131 -14.06 6.90 -13.22
CA PRO A 131 -14.64 8.23 -13.08
C PRO A 131 -14.65 8.66 -11.60
N GLY A 132 -14.62 9.98 -11.38
CA GLY A 132 -14.79 10.60 -10.08
C GLY A 132 -15.48 11.94 -10.20
N ALA A 133 -16.06 12.44 -9.12
CA ALA A 133 -16.87 13.66 -9.12
C ALA A 133 -16.05 14.93 -9.44
N SER A 134 -14.82 15.02 -8.98
CA SER A 134 -13.93 16.19 -9.14
C SER A 134 -12.71 15.90 -9.98
N HIS A 135 -12.27 14.65 -10.03
CA HIS A 135 -11.09 14.21 -10.79
C HIS A 135 -11.15 12.69 -10.99
N THR A 136 -10.42 12.22 -11.97
CA THR A 136 -10.26 10.79 -12.29
C THR A 136 -9.70 10.04 -11.09
N ARG A 137 -10.19 8.81 -10.89
CA ARG A 137 -9.66 7.83 -9.94
C ARG A 137 -8.99 6.70 -10.71
N CYS A 138 -8.26 5.85 -10.02
CA CYS A 138 -7.68 4.67 -10.65
C CYS A 138 -7.50 3.52 -9.67
N VAL A 139 -7.23 2.34 -10.23
CA VAL A 139 -6.65 1.21 -9.54
C VAL A 139 -5.23 1.04 -10.05
N GLU A 140 -4.24 0.98 -9.16
CA GLU A 140 -2.90 0.48 -9.47
C GLU A 140 -2.89 -1.03 -9.33
N ILE A 141 -2.25 -1.73 -10.25
CA ILE A 141 -2.19 -3.19 -10.24
C ILE A 141 -0.74 -3.61 -10.45
N LEU A 142 -0.22 -4.34 -9.48
CA LEU A 142 1.08 -5.01 -9.58
C LEU A 142 0.87 -6.49 -9.87
N GLU A 143 1.63 -7.03 -10.79
CA GLU A 143 1.73 -8.45 -11.05
C GLU A 143 2.99 -9.00 -10.41
N PHE A 144 2.83 -10.02 -9.58
CA PHE A 144 3.89 -10.87 -9.06
C PHE A 144 3.80 -12.26 -9.69
N ARG A 145 4.74 -13.15 -9.38
CA ARG A 145 4.77 -14.50 -9.95
C ARG A 145 3.47 -15.26 -9.68
N ASP A 146 2.99 -15.24 -8.45
CA ASP A 146 1.92 -16.12 -7.98
C ASP A 146 0.65 -15.37 -7.57
N TYR A 147 0.63 -14.02 -7.61
CA TYR A 147 -0.51 -13.19 -7.21
C TYR A 147 -0.47 -11.79 -7.83
N TYR A 148 -1.59 -11.07 -7.70
CA TYR A 148 -1.70 -9.64 -7.99
C TYR A 148 -1.97 -8.84 -6.72
N VAL A 149 -1.46 -7.61 -6.67
CA VAL A 149 -1.85 -6.62 -5.67
C VAL A 149 -2.47 -5.43 -6.37
N ALA A 150 -3.65 -5.03 -5.92
CA ALA A 150 -4.35 -3.87 -6.44
C ALA A 150 -4.57 -2.83 -5.34
N CYS A 151 -4.18 -1.58 -5.61
CA CYS A 151 -4.40 -0.44 -4.73
C CYS A 151 -5.44 0.50 -5.35
N THR A 152 -6.41 0.95 -4.56
CA THR A 152 -7.43 1.90 -5.02
C THR A 152 -7.71 3.00 -4.01
N HIS A 153 -8.30 4.11 -4.51
CA HIS A 153 -8.90 5.15 -3.70
C HIS A 153 -10.17 5.62 -4.40
N PHE A 154 -11.33 5.23 -3.86
CA PHE A 154 -12.63 5.50 -4.44
C PHE A 154 -13.03 6.98 -4.36
N PRO A 155 -13.96 7.43 -5.20
CA PRO A 155 -14.56 8.75 -5.09
C PRO A 155 -15.30 8.96 -3.77
N LEU A 156 -15.62 10.23 -3.44
CA LEU A 156 -16.36 10.58 -2.23
C LEU A 156 -17.90 10.46 -2.38
N LYS A 157 -18.40 10.31 -3.60
CA LYS A 157 -19.86 10.28 -3.85
C LYS A 157 -20.31 8.86 -4.17
N ASP A 158 -21.34 8.41 -3.49
CA ASP A 158 -21.87 7.03 -3.56
C ASP A 158 -22.07 6.53 -5.00
N HIS A 159 -22.71 7.35 -5.86
CA HIS A 159 -22.91 6.97 -7.25
C HIS A 159 -21.62 6.65 -8.00
N PHE A 160 -20.55 7.42 -7.77
CA PHE A 160 -19.25 7.14 -8.37
C PHE A 160 -18.54 5.98 -7.69
N CYS A 161 -18.79 5.74 -6.38
CA CYS A 161 -18.28 4.55 -5.69
C CYS A 161 -18.92 3.27 -6.25
N GLU A 162 -20.22 3.28 -6.56
CA GLU A 162 -20.90 2.14 -7.19
C GLU A 162 -20.28 1.83 -8.57
N ILE A 163 -20.06 2.85 -9.42
CA ILE A 163 -19.41 2.70 -10.72
C ILE A 163 -17.97 2.18 -10.56
N ALA A 164 -17.22 2.74 -9.62
CA ALA A 164 -15.85 2.30 -9.33
C ALA A 164 -15.82 0.84 -8.89
N ALA A 165 -16.74 0.42 -8.03
CA ALA A 165 -16.87 -0.96 -7.59
C ALA A 165 -17.14 -1.94 -8.75
N ASP A 166 -18.04 -1.58 -9.69
CA ASP A 166 -18.28 -2.40 -10.87
C ASP A 166 -17.06 -2.46 -11.80
N ILE A 167 -16.36 -1.34 -12.02
CA ILE A 167 -15.14 -1.31 -12.83
C ILE A 167 -14.07 -2.21 -12.21
N VAL A 168 -13.85 -2.09 -10.89
CA VAL A 168 -12.86 -2.90 -10.15
C VAL A 168 -13.17 -4.38 -10.33
N ARG A 169 -14.39 -4.82 -9.99
CA ARG A 169 -14.75 -6.23 -10.04
C ARG A 169 -14.71 -6.79 -11.45
N LEU A 170 -15.21 -6.09 -12.47
CA LEU A 170 -15.22 -6.55 -13.85
C LEU A 170 -13.81 -6.70 -14.47
N ASN A 171 -12.82 -5.98 -13.97
CA ASN A 171 -11.46 -6.03 -14.48
C ASN A 171 -10.50 -6.90 -13.66
N LEU A 172 -10.85 -7.22 -12.42
CA LEU A 172 -9.94 -7.93 -11.51
C LEU A 172 -10.41 -9.33 -11.14
N ALA A 173 -11.72 -9.63 -11.14
CA ALA A 173 -12.26 -10.89 -10.63
C ALA A 173 -11.87 -12.14 -11.45
N ASP A 174 -11.62 -11.98 -12.75
CA ASP A 174 -11.31 -13.08 -13.67
C ASP A 174 -9.81 -13.29 -13.95
N ARG A 175 -8.95 -12.74 -13.08
CA ARG A 175 -7.51 -12.96 -13.19
C ARG A 175 -7.16 -14.43 -12.91
N ASP A 176 -6.07 -14.89 -13.53
CA ASP A 176 -5.60 -16.27 -13.44
C ASP A 176 -4.94 -16.61 -12.10
N LYS A 177 -4.49 -15.58 -11.37
CA LYS A 177 -3.84 -15.67 -10.05
C LYS A 177 -4.67 -14.92 -9.01
N PRO A 178 -4.54 -15.23 -7.71
CA PRO A 178 -5.18 -14.46 -6.64
C PRO A 178 -4.94 -12.96 -6.74
N VAL A 179 -6.00 -12.18 -6.55
CA VAL A 179 -5.94 -10.71 -6.52
C VAL A 179 -6.22 -10.23 -5.11
N PHE A 180 -5.21 -9.63 -4.48
CA PHE A 180 -5.38 -8.90 -3.23
C PHE A 180 -5.67 -7.45 -3.55
N LEU A 181 -6.86 -6.97 -3.16
CA LEU A 181 -7.33 -5.61 -3.38
C LEU A 181 -7.34 -4.85 -2.05
N ALA A 182 -6.68 -3.70 -1.99
CA ALA A 182 -6.62 -2.87 -0.80
C ALA A 182 -6.81 -1.39 -1.13
N GLY A 183 -7.28 -0.61 -0.16
CA GLY A 183 -7.40 0.82 -0.34
C GLY A 183 -8.42 1.50 0.57
N ASP A 184 -8.57 2.80 0.31
CA ASP A 184 -9.63 3.64 0.82
C ASP A 184 -10.80 3.63 -0.18
N PHE A 185 -11.91 3.02 0.23
CA PHE A 185 -13.09 2.87 -0.61
C PHE A 185 -14.13 3.98 -0.39
N ASN A 186 -13.89 4.89 0.55
CA ASN A 186 -14.83 5.97 0.90
C ASN A 186 -16.28 5.47 1.09
N SER A 187 -16.45 4.23 1.52
CA SER A 187 -17.72 3.51 1.58
C SER A 187 -17.76 2.61 2.79
N THR A 188 -18.79 2.72 3.63
CA THR A 188 -18.99 1.84 4.78
C THR A 188 -19.50 0.46 4.38
N PRO A 189 -19.40 -0.57 5.25
CA PRO A 189 -19.72 -1.97 4.90
C PRO A 189 -21.14 -2.22 4.41
N ASP A 190 -22.09 -1.33 4.73
CA ASP A 190 -23.51 -1.38 4.40
C ASP A 190 -23.88 -0.69 3.09
N THR A 191 -22.92 -0.05 2.41
CA THR A 191 -23.15 0.65 1.16
C THR A 191 -23.30 -0.28 -0.03
N LYS A 192 -23.97 0.21 -1.09
CA LYS A 192 -24.10 -0.53 -2.36
C LYS A 192 -22.77 -0.81 -3.02
N ALA A 193 -21.81 0.13 -2.95
CA ALA A 193 -20.47 -0.04 -3.52
C ALA A 193 -19.78 -1.27 -2.91
N VAL A 194 -19.81 -1.42 -1.59
CA VAL A 194 -19.25 -2.61 -0.90
C VAL A 194 -20.05 -3.86 -1.24
N ALA A 195 -21.37 -3.79 -1.34
CA ALA A 195 -22.22 -4.91 -1.76
C ALA A 195 -21.90 -5.38 -3.21
N ILE A 196 -21.56 -4.44 -4.12
CA ILE A 196 -21.12 -4.76 -5.47
C ILE A 196 -19.79 -5.51 -5.44
N LEU A 197 -18.80 -5.01 -4.70
CA LEU A 197 -17.48 -5.66 -4.58
C LEU A 197 -17.60 -7.08 -3.99
N LYS A 198 -18.45 -7.28 -2.98
CA LYS A 198 -18.67 -8.58 -2.33
C LYS A 198 -19.25 -9.67 -3.24
N LYS A 199 -19.66 -9.34 -4.47
CA LYS A 199 -20.05 -10.37 -5.45
C LYS A 199 -18.86 -11.20 -5.91
N ASP A 200 -17.67 -10.59 -5.99
CA ASP A 200 -16.46 -11.23 -6.52
C ASP A 200 -15.23 -11.09 -5.60
N PHE A 201 -15.35 -10.37 -4.48
CA PHE A 201 -14.29 -10.20 -3.49
C PHE A 201 -14.75 -10.54 -2.08
N THR A 202 -13.91 -11.25 -1.34
CA THR A 202 -14.08 -11.57 0.08
C THR A 202 -13.25 -10.60 0.92
N ILE A 203 -13.87 -9.92 1.88
CA ILE A 203 -13.17 -8.99 2.79
C ILE A 203 -12.37 -9.82 3.80
N LEU A 204 -11.06 -9.54 3.86
CA LEU A 204 -10.13 -10.17 4.80
C LEU A 204 -9.96 -9.35 6.08
N SER A 205 -10.12 -8.02 6.01
CA SER A 205 -10.05 -7.11 7.16
C SER A 205 -11.26 -7.23 8.07
N ASP A 206 -11.16 -6.66 9.28
CA ASP A 206 -12.26 -6.65 10.25
C ASP A 206 -13.12 -5.40 10.08
N VAL A 207 -14.30 -5.57 9.51
CA VAL A 207 -15.24 -4.46 9.25
C VAL A 207 -15.90 -3.89 10.51
N THR A 208 -15.71 -4.51 11.67
CA THR A 208 -16.19 -3.98 12.97
C THR A 208 -15.22 -2.96 13.57
N GLN A 209 -14.00 -2.87 13.05
CA GLN A 209 -13.01 -1.90 13.45
C GLN A 209 -13.02 -0.70 12.49
N ASN A 210 -13.24 0.48 13.05
CA ASN A 210 -13.25 1.72 12.29
C ASN A 210 -11.83 2.13 11.91
N THR A 211 -11.68 2.74 10.73
CA THR A 211 -10.38 3.12 10.15
C THR A 211 -10.20 4.64 9.98
N TYR A 212 -11.28 5.41 10.11
CA TYR A 212 -11.27 6.87 9.92
C TYR A 212 -12.27 7.56 10.89
N PRO A 213 -11.96 8.79 11.39
CA PRO A 213 -10.64 9.43 11.36
C PRO A 213 -9.66 8.81 12.37
N ALA A 214 -8.33 9.02 12.21
CA ALA A 214 -7.31 8.31 12.99
C ALA A 214 -7.30 8.61 14.49
N ASP A 215 -7.72 9.81 14.92
CA ASP A 215 -7.75 10.22 16.33
C ASP A 215 -8.97 9.66 17.09
N LYS A 216 -10.11 9.53 16.40
CA LYS A 216 -11.36 9.03 16.95
C LYS A 216 -12.16 8.27 15.89
N PRO A 217 -11.75 7.05 15.53
CA PRO A 217 -12.35 6.31 14.44
C PRO A 217 -13.85 6.05 14.65
N ASP A 218 -14.69 6.54 13.71
CA ASP A 218 -16.15 6.40 13.75
C ASP A 218 -16.74 5.64 12.57
N ARG A 219 -15.91 5.34 11.53
CA ARG A 219 -16.35 4.59 10.34
C ARG A 219 -15.24 3.71 9.77
N CYS A 220 -15.64 2.58 9.18
CA CYS A 220 -14.76 1.67 8.45
C CYS A 220 -14.94 1.95 6.95
N ILE A 221 -13.89 2.49 6.30
CA ILE A 221 -13.89 2.84 4.88
C ILE A 221 -12.67 2.30 4.13
N ASP A 222 -11.71 1.73 4.85
CA ASP A 222 -10.54 1.08 4.29
C ASP A 222 -10.68 -0.45 4.39
N TYR A 223 -10.33 -1.17 3.32
CA TYR A 223 -10.45 -2.63 3.29
C TYR A 223 -9.22 -3.27 2.66
N ILE A 224 -8.99 -4.53 3.07
CA ILE A 224 -8.15 -5.50 2.36
C ILE A 224 -9.03 -6.69 2.03
N MET A 225 -9.06 -7.06 0.76
CA MET A 225 -9.90 -8.10 0.18
C MET A 225 -9.07 -9.07 -0.66
N VAL A 226 -9.60 -10.24 -0.92
CA VAL A 226 -9.11 -11.18 -1.94
C VAL A 226 -10.25 -11.55 -2.86
N ASP A 227 -9.98 -11.87 -4.12
CA ASP A 227 -11.01 -12.39 -5.01
C ASP A 227 -11.66 -13.65 -4.41
N THR A 228 -12.97 -13.77 -4.55
CA THR A 228 -13.74 -14.86 -3.94
C THR A 228 -13.34 -16.23 -4.48
N LYS A 229 -12.86 -16.31 -5.74
CA LYS A 229 -12.38 -17.52 -6.40
C LYS A 229 -11.21 -18.20 -5.67
N HIS A 230 -10.39 -17.39 -4.96
CA HIS A 230 -9.22 -17.89 -4.23
C HIS A 230 -9.33 -17.70 -2.70
N ALA A 231 -10.47 -17.24 -2.20
CA ALA A 231 -10.65 -16.93 -0.78
C ALA A 231 -10.53 -18.14 0.15
N ASP A 232 -10.93 -19.33 -0.31
CA ASP A 232 -10.82 -20.59 0.43
C ASP A 232 -9.37 -21.04 0.64
N LYS A 233 -8.45 -20.56 -0.19
CA LYS A 233 -7.01 -20.81 -0.11
C LYS A 233 -6.26 -19.85 0.80
N VAL A 234 -6.95 -18.82 1.33
CA VAL A 234 -6.38 -17.76 2.13
C VAL A 234 -6.90 -17.81 3.56
N LYS A 235 -6.07 -18.27 4.48
CA LYS A 235 -6.39 -18.31 5.91
C LYS A 235 -5.91 -17.05 6.61
N VAL A 236 -6.83 -16.24 7.15
CA VAL A 236 -6.48 -15.07 7.94
C VAL A 236 -5.95 -15.49 9.31
N LEU A 237 -4.73 -15.04 9.64
CA LEU A 237 -4.05 -15.29 10.91
C LEU A 237 -4.26 -14.16 11.90
N SER A 238 -4.22 -12.91 11.44
CA SER A 238 -4.47 -11.74 12.28
C SER A 238 -5.00 -10.55 11.50
N ARG A 239 -5.69 -9.66 12.20
CA ARG A 239 -6.20 -8.37 11.71
C ARG A 239 -5.83 -7.29 12.73
N LYS A 240 -5.41 -6.12 12.25
CA LYS A 240 -5.10 -4.98 13.12
C LYS A 240 -5.51 -3.69 12.44
N VAL A 241 -5.98 -2.74 13.22
CA VAL A 241 -6.12 -1.32 12.86
C VAL A 241 -5.16 -0.54 13.76
N ILE A 242 -4.29 0.26 13.18
CA ILE A 242 -3.26 1.02 13.88
C ILE A 242 -3.60 2.50 13.72
N ALA A 243 -4.05 3.12 14.79
CA ALA A 243 -4.25 4.57 14.83
C ALA A 243 -2.90 5.28 14.86
N ALA A 244 -2.70 6.23 13.96
CA ALA A 244 -1.49 7.01 13.85
C ALA A 244 -1.81 8.49 13.52
N PRO A 245 -2.53 9.22 14.41
CA PRO A 245 -3.00 10.58 14.13
C PRO A 245 -1.86 11.59 13.92
N ASP A 246 -0.66 11.30 14.43
CA ASP A 246 0.54 12.09 14.15
C ASP A 246 1.08 11.89 12.74
N ALA A 247 0.67 10.83 12.05
CA ALA A 247 1.12 10.52 10.69
C ALA A 247 0.11 10.94 9.62
N THR A 248 -1.18 10.68 9.84
CA THR A 248 -2.25 10.91 8.86
C THR A 248 -3.63 10.90 9.54
N ASP A 249 -4.68 11.21 8.78
CA ASP A 249 -6.08 11.16 9.24
C ASP A 249 -6.73 9.78 9.08
N HIS A 250 -6.06 8.78 8.49
CA HIS A 250 -6.51 7.40 8.44
C HIS A 250 -5.72 6.48 9.38
N CYS A 251 -6.38 5.49 9.94
CA CYS A 251 -5.68 4.37 10.58
C CYS A 251 -5.06 3.47 9.51
N ALA A 252 -3.90 2.91 9.81
CA ALA A 252 -3.31 1.88 8.98
C ALA A 252 -4.02 0.54 9.21
N LEU A 253 -4.42 -0.12 8.13
CA LEU A 253 -5.11 -1.42 8.16
C LEU A 253 -4.12 -2.53 7.82
N VAL A 254 -4.07 -3.58 8.64
CA VAL A 254 -3.13 -4.69 8.50
C VAL A 254 -3.85 -6.02 8.57
N VAL A 255 -3.54 -6.91 7.63
CA VAL A 255 -4.00 -8.30 7.62
C VAL A 255 -2.80 -9.22 7.39
N LYS A 256 -2.67 -10.23 8.25
CA LYS A 256 -1.72 -11.34 8.03
C LYS A 256 -2.48 -12.58 7.63
N VAL A 257 -2.04 -13.22 6.56
CA VAL A 257 -2.64 -14.45 6.04
C VAL A 257 -1.61 -15.56 5.91
N ARG A 258 -2.10 -16.80 5.81
CA ARG A 258 -1.35 -17.96 5.34
C ARG A 258 -2.02 -18.50 4.10
N THR A 259 -1.23 -18.90 3.12
CA THR A 259 -1.70 -19.60 1.94
C THR A 259 -0.72 -20.72 1.61
N ASP A 260 -1.24 -21.91 1.37
CA ASP A 260 -0.41 -23.10 1.12
C ASP A 260 0.03 -23.20 -0.35
N GLU A 261 -0.51 -22.36 -1.23
CA GLU A 261 -0.28 -22.40 -2.68
C GLU A 261 0.57 -21.25 -3.23
N LEU A 262 0.78 -20.17 -2.45
CA LEU A 262 1.58 -19.04 -2.89
C LEU A 262 2.99 -19.10 -2.29
N ARG A 263 4.00 -18.88 -3.12
CA ARG A 263 5.39 -18.69 -2.69
C ARG A 263 5.66 -17.19 -2.67
N PHE A 264 6.00 -16.69 -1.51
CA PHE A 264 6.33 -15.28 -1.29
C PHE A 264 7.83 -15.09 -1.16
#